data_42f5c0bea6b866779ce34bffde5c194c
#
_entry.id   42f5c0bea6b866779ce34bffde5c194c
#
_cell.length_a   1.000
_cell.length_b   1.000
_cell.length_c   1.000
_cell.angle_alpha   90.00
_cell.angle_beta   90.00
_cell.angle_gamma   90.00
#
_symmetry.space_group_name_H-M   'P 1'
#
loop_
_entity.id
_entity.type
_entity.pdbx_description
1 polymer ?
#
loop_
_entity_poly.entity_id
_entity_poly.type
_entity_poly.pdbx_seq_one_letter_code
_entity_poly.pdbx_strand_id
1 'polypeptide(L)'
;MSAYVMSLVAKKLGYLELVDIGSGDGRIAYCGKILDFNSHSIEIDDVLVNLQNTICSETNQNFNPKCDDALEFEYSKLNLKKPVFFIGGLAQMGGDILATSIIKKINSISNLKMSTGIVFAGSDTKRQLSGNLSNGGWSSLIEENQLDVLDTVSLPTVWTFDQNVETPYIFTKFK
;
A
#
# COMPACT_ATOMS: atom_id res chain seq x y z
N MET A 1 5.60 -12.86 5.94
CA MET A 1 6.27 -12.07 7.01
C MET A 1 6.26 -10.57 6.73
N SER A 2 6.68 -10.10 5.56
CA SER A 2 6.76 -8.66 5.23
C SER A 2 5.41 -7.92 5.37
N ALA A 3 4.30 -8.48 4.87
CA ALA A 3 2.97 -7.88 5.02
C ALA A 3 2.59 -7.64 6.49
N TYR A 4 2.87 -8.60 7.36
CA TYR A 4 2.60 -8.46 8.80
C TYR A 4 3.44 -7.35 9.44
N VAL A 5 4.74 -7.31 9.14
CA VAL A 5 5.65 -6.27 9.69
C VAL A 5 5.23 -4.88 9.22
N MET A 6 4.91 -4.71 7.94
CA MET A 6 4.41 -3.44 7.39
C MET A 6 3.13 -2.98 8.09
N SER A 7 2.16 -3.89 8.25
CA SER A 7 0.92 -3.58 8.96
C SER A 7 1.18 -3.22 10.43
N LEU A 8 2.14 -3.88 11.08
CA LEU A 8 2.55 -3.57 12.45
C LEU A 8 3.18 -2.17 12.57
N VAL A 9 4.02 -1.78 11.62
CA VAL A 9 4.60 -0.42 11.56
C VAL A 9 3.48 0.61 11.36
N ALA A 10 2.56 0.38 10.44
CA ALA A 10 1.40 1.25 10.25
C ALA A 10 0.57 1.41 11.53
N LYS A 11 0.37 0.31 12.28
CA LYS A 11 -0.32 0.37 13.58
C LYS A 11 0.43 1.20 14.61
N LYS A 12 1.76 1.06 14.69
CA LYS A 12 2.60 1.88 15.58
C LYS A 12 2.57 3.37 15.23
N LEU A 13 2.43 3.71 13.95
CA LEU A 13 2.23 5.08 13.48
C LEU A 13 0.82 5.62 13.78
N GLY A 14 -0.05 4.78 14.31
CA GLY A 14 -1.36 5.12 14.83
C GLY A 14 -2.45 5.20 13.77
N TYR A 15 -2.30 4.54 12.62
CA TYR A 15 -3.36 4.39 11.63
C TYR A 15 -4.43 3.41 12.12
N LEU A 16 -5.68 3.62 11.66
CA LEU A 16 -6.85 2.84 12.10
C LEU A 16 -7.44 1.98 10.99
N GLU A 17 -7.36 2.46 9.77
CA GLU A 17 -7.84 1.76 8.58
C GLU A 17 -6.64 1.44 7.66
N LEU A 18 -6.70 0.29 7.01
CA LEU A 18 -5.72 -0.15 6.02
C LEU A 18 -6.42 -0.36 4.68
N VAL A 19 -5.93 0.30 3.64
CA VAL A 19 -6.44 0.16 2.27
C VAL A 19 -5.32 -0.38 1.39
N ASP A 20 -5.49 -1.61 0.91
CA ASP A 20 -4.53 -2.32 0.07
C ASP A 20 -4.92 -2.15 -1.41
N ILE A 21 -4.11 -1.42 -2.17
CA ILE A 21 -4.36 -1.05 -3.56
C ILE A 21 -3.57 -1.95 -4.50
N GLY A 22 -4.28 -2.61 -5.43
CA GLY A 22 -3.69 -3.65 -6.27
C GLY A 22 -3.27 -4.82 -5.37
N SER A 23 -4.19 -5.29 -4.57
CA SER A 23 -3.93 -6.13 -3.39
C SER A 23 -3.48 -7.56 -3.71
N GLY A 24 -3.62 -8.00 -4.97
CA GLY A 24 -3.23 -9.35 -5.38
C GLY A 24 -3.97 -10.42 -4.59
N ASP A 25 -3.24 -11.23 -3.83
CA ASP A 25 -3.82 -12.25 -2.96
C ASP A 25 -4.39 -11.74 -1.62
N GLY A 26 -4.36 -10.42 -1.38
CA GLY A 26 -4.93 -9.78 -0.20
C GLY A 26 -4.12 -9.93 1.08
N ARG A 27 -2.87 -10.40 1.00
CA ARG A 27 -2.05 -10.69 2.20
C ARG A 27 -1.80 -9.48 3.10
N ILE A 28 -1.71 -8.27 2.55
CA ILE A 28 -1.50 -7.04 3.34
C ILE A 28 -2.80 -6.71 4.09
N ALA A 29 -3.94 -6.70 3.38
CA ALA A 29 -5.24 -6.45 3.99
C ALA A 29 -5.60 -7.51 5.04
N TYR A 30 -5.28 -8.79 4.79
CA TYR A 30 -5.43 -9.88 5.76
C TYR A 30 -4.59 -9.66 7.02
N CYS A 31 -3.30 -9.33 6.88
CA CYS A 31 -2.43 -9.02 8.02
C CYS A 31 -2.91 -7.79 8.79
N GLY A 32 -3.41 -6.77 8.09
CA GLY A 32 -4.06 -5.63 8.71
C GLY A 32 -5.26 -6.07 9.56
N LYS A 33 -6.11 -6.93 9.03
CA LYS A 33 -7.28 -7.45 9.77
C LYS A 33 -6.89 -8.19 11.03
N ILE A 34 -5.84 -9.04 10.98
CA ILE A 34 -5.31 -9.73 12.18
C ILE A 34 -4.81 -8.74 13.23
N LEU A 35 -4.31 -7.59 12.81
CA LEU A 35 -3.84 -6.51 13.69
C LEU A 35 -4.96 -5.51 14.07
N ASP A 36 -6.22 -5.87 13.93
CA ASP A 36 -7.39 -5.07 14.27
C ASP A 36 -7.53 -3.76 13.48
N PHE A 37 -7.03 -3.71 12.25
CA PHE A 37 -7.41 -2.64 11.33
C PHE A 37 -8.82 -2.87 10.77
N ASN A 38 -9.54 -1.79 10.48
CA ASN A 38 -10.61 -1.84 9.50
C ASN A 38 -9.95 -1.92 8.11
N SER A 39 -9.77 -3.14 7.59
CA SER A 39 -9.03 -3.41 6.37
C SER A 39 -9.94 -3.43 5.16
N HIS A 40 -9.44 -2.90 4.05
CA HIS A 40 -10.06 -2.91 2.73
C HIS A 40 -9.04 -3.35 1.69
N SER A 41 -9.47 -4.18 0.77
CA SER A 41 -8.66 -4.69 -0.34
C SER A 41 -9.33 -4.30 -1.65
N ILE A 42 -8.59 -3.70 -2.57
CA ILE A 42 -9.07 -3.29 -3.89
C ILE A 42 -8.19 -3.94 -4.94
N GLU A 43 -8.80 -4.78 -5.78
CA GLU A 43 -8.14 -5.55 -6.82
C GLU A 43 -9.01 -5.58 -8.07
N ILE A 44 -8.39 -5.45 -9.24
CA ILE A 44 -9.11 -5.45 -10.52
C ILE A 44 -9.34 -6.87 -11.07
N ASP A 45 -8.49 -7.82 -10.67
CA ASP A 45 -8.59 -9.22 -11.11
C ASP A 45 -9.63 -9.96 -10.27
N ASP A 46 -10.73 -10.38 -10.90
CA ASP A 46 -11.83 -11.08 -10.26
C ASP A 46 -11.44 -12.46 -9.72
N VAL A 47 -10.46 -13.14 -10.32
CA VAL A 47 -9.94 -14.44 -9.85
C VAL A 47 -9.23 -14.25 -8.51
N LEU A 48 -8.43 -13.19 -8.39
CA LEU A 48 -7.75 -12.87 -7.13
C LEU A 48 -8.74 -12.41 -6.06
N VAL A 49 -9.77 -11.64 -6.41
CA VAL A 49 -10.83 -11.26 -5.47
C VAL A 49 -11.62 -12.49 -4.99
N ASN A 50 -11.91 -13.47 -5.86
CA ASN A 50 -12.54 -14.70 -5.47
C ASN A 50 -11.67 -15.53 -4.50
N LEU A 51 -10.35 -15.57 -4.71
CA LEU A 51 -9.40 -16.15 -3.77
C LEU A 51 -9.47 -15.45 -2.41
N GLN A 52 -9.48 -14.11 -2.39
CA GLN A 52 -9.58 -13.32 -1.16
C GLN A 52 -10.89 -13.59 -0.41
N ASN A 53 -12.02 -13.71 -1.13
CA ASN A 53 -13.30 -14.06 -0.52
C ASN A 53 -13.27 -15.47 0.10
N THR A 54 -12.60 -16.42 -0.55
CA THR A 54 -12.38 -17.76 0.01
C THR A 54 -11.56 -17.68 1.30
N ILE A 55 -10.45 -16.92 1.30
CA ILE A 55 -9.64 -16.70 2.50
C ILE A 55 -10.47 -16.07 3.62
N CYS A 56 -11.29 -15.06 3.34
CA CYS A 56 -12.17 -14.45 4.32
C CYS A 56 -13.11 -15.47 4.97
N SER A 57 -13.72 -16.34 4.17
CA SER A 57 -14.66 -17.35 4.67
C SER A 57 -13.98 -18.45 5.48
N GLU A 58 -12.86 -18.97 5.01
CA GLU A 58 -12.13 -20.06 5.67
C GLU A 58 -11.45 -19.63 6.98
N THR A 59 -10.98 -18.38 7.05
CA THR A 59 -10.27 -17.86 8.22
C THR A 59 -11.18 -17.08 9.19
N ASN A 60 -12.43 -16.82 8.81
CA ASN A 60 -13.35 -15.93 9.51
C ASN A 60 -12.76 -14.51 9.72
N GLN A 61 -11.89 -14.05 8.79
CA GLN A 61 -11.26 -12.75 8.81
C GLN A 61 -11.70 -11.93 7.58
N ASN A 62 -12.77 -11.13 7.75
CA ASN A 62 -13.23 -10.28 6.65
C ASN A 62 -12.40 -9.00 6.55
N PHE A 63 -11.62 -8.87 5.49
CA PHE A 63 -10.84 -7.69 5.11
C PHE A 63 -11.43 -6.93 3.90
N ASN A 64 -12.74 -7.10 3.67
CA ASN A 64 -13.57 -6.37 2.70
C ASN A 64 -12.99 -6.33 1.27
N PRO A 65 -12.78 -7.49 0.60
CA PRO A 65 -12.33 -7.51 -0.78
C PRO A 65 -13.32 -6.81 -1.72
N LYS A 66 -12.80 -6.01 -2.65
CA LYS A 66 -13.54 -5.31 -3.69
C LYS A 66 -12.93 -5.61 -5.06
N CYS A 67 -13.74 -6.10 -5.99
CA CYS A 67 -13.36 -6.19 -7.39
C CYS A 67 -13.68 -4.85 -8.04
N ASP A 68 -12.66 -4.00 -8.21
CA ASP A 68 -12.84 -2.67 -8.78
C ASP A 68 -11.51 -2.12 -9.31
N ASP A 69 -11.59 -1.18 -10.25
CA ASP A 69 -10.44 -0.41 -10.69
C ASP A 69 -10.10 0.66 -9.62
N ALA A 70 -8.92 0.56 -9.04
CA ALA A 70 -8.45 1.52 -8.06
C ALA A 70 -8.42 2.96 -8.58
N LEU A 71 -8.28 3.16 -9.90
CA LEU A 71 -8.32 4.47 -10.52
C LEU A 71 -9.73 5.06 -10.55
N GLU A 72 -10.75 4.22 -10.58
CA GLU A 72 -12.16 4.64 -10.62
C GLU A 72 -12.85 4.55 -9.26
N PHE A 73 -12.30 3.78 -8.33
CA PHE A 73 -12.90 3.51 -7.03
C PHE A 73 -13.20 4.79 -6.23
N GLU A 74 -14.38 4.86 -5.63
CA GLU A 74 -14.83 5.99 -4.80
C GLU A 74 -14.42 5.80 -3.33
N TYR A 75 -13.23 6.24 -2.96
CA TYR A 75 -12.68 6.10 -1.60
C TYR A 75 -13.52 6.78 -0.51
N SER A 76 -14.30 7.79 -0.85
CA SER A 76 -15.25 8.45 0.06
C SER A 76 -16.30 7.51 0.65
N LYS A 77 -16.64 6.42 -0.06
CA LYS A 77 -17.58 5.40 0.41
C LYS A 77 -17.05 4.53 1.56
N LEU A 78 -15.74 4.53 1.78
CA LEU A 78 -15.12 3.72 2.84
C LEU A 78 -15.24 4.35 4.24
N ASN A 79 -15.69 5.60 4.36
CA ASN A 79 -15.82 6.34 5.62
C ASN A 79 -14.53 6.32 6.49
N LEU A 80 -13.39 6.53 5.85
CA LEU A 80 -12.07 6.46 6.47
C LEU A 80 -11.84 7.67 7.38
N LYS A 81 -11.16 7.45 8.53
CA LYS A 81 -10.82 8.49 9.50
C LYS A 81 -9.32 8.76 9.57
N LYS A 82 -8.53 7.71 9.67
CA LYS A 82 -7.06 7.77 9.74
C LYS A 82 -6.44 6.60 8.98
N PRO A 83 -6.62 6.57 7.65
CA PRO A 83 -6.20 5.45 6.83
C PRO A 83 -4.72 5.46 6.52
N VAL A 84 -4.19 4.26 6.24
CA VAL A 84 -2.95 4.06 5.50
C VAL A 84 -3.25 3.31 4.20
N PHE A 85 -2.76 3.85 3.08
CA PHE A 85 -2.87 3.24 1.77
C PHE A 85 -1.57 2.51 1.45
N PHE A 86 -1.65 1.22 1.19
CA PHE A 86 -0.55 0.45 0.63
C PHE A 86 -0.72 0.42 -0.88
N ILE A 87 0.27 0.92 -1.61
CA ILE A 87 0.24 0.95 -3.06
C ILE A 87 1.17 -0.14 -3.58
N GLY A 88 0.58 -1.14 -4.21
CA GLY A 88 1.30 -2.21 -4.89
C GLY A 88 2.01 -1.70 -6.13
N GLY A 89 3.00 -2.44 -6.56
CA GLY A 89 3.82 -2.10 -7.72
C GLY A 89 5.02 -1.21 -7.40
N LEU A 90 6.03 -1.32 -8.24
CA LEU A 90 7.24 -0.52 -8.17
C LEU A 90 7.08 0.72 -9.06
N ALA A 91 7.74 1.83 -8.72
CA ALA A 91 7.68 3.07 -9.47
C ALA A 91 7.96 2.89 -10.96
N GLN A 92 8.99 2.10 -11.30
CA GLN A 92 9.39 1.86 -12.68
C GLN A 92 8.49 0.85 -13.45
N MET A 93 7.49 0.28 -12.79
CA MET A 93 6.55 -0.71 -13.36
C MET A 93 5.11 -0.18 -13.41
N GLY A 94 4.93 1.14 -13.49
CA GLY A 94 3.62 1.79 -13.54
C GLY A 94 3.00 2.08 -12.19
N GLY A 95 3.67 1.73 -11.08
CA GLY A 95 3.22 2.06 -9.74
C GLY A 95 3.15 3.57 -9.50
N ASP A 96 3.97 4.36 -10.17
CA ASP A 96 3.97 5.82 -10.12
C ASP A 96 2.67 6.44 -10.68
N ILE A 97 2.13 5.88 -11.77
CA ILE A 97 0.85 6.30 -12.35
C ILE A 97 -0.29 6.03 -11.38
N LEU A 98 -0.32 4.80 -10.83
CA LEU A 98 -1.30 4.39 -9.85
C LEU A 98 -1.23 5.30 -8.60
N ALA A 99 -0.04 5.46 -8.03
CA ALA A 99 0.19 6.28 -6.85
C ALA A 99 -0.24 7.74 -7.06
N THR A 100 0.13 8.35 -8.20
CA THR A 100 -0.27 9.72 -8.54
C THR A 100 -1.79 9.86 -8.58
N SER A 101 -2.49 8.90 -9.17
CA SER A 101 -3.94 8.92 -9.26
C SER A 101 -4.61 8.77 -7.89
N ILE A 102 -4.13 7.83 -7.05
CA ILE A 102 -4.61 7.66 -5.68
C ILE A 102 -4.39 8.92 -4.85
N ILE A 103 -3.22 9.53 -4.91
CA ILE A 103 -2.90 10.78 -4.20
C ILE A 103 -3.85 11.91 -4.62
N LYS A 104 -4.12 12.07 -5.92
CA LYS A 104 -5.07 13.07 -6.41
C LYS A 104 -6.47 12.84 -5.86
N LYS A 105 -6.94 11.58 -5.85
CA LYS A 105 -8.25 11.23 -5.28
C LYS A 105 -8.31 11.51 -3.78
N ILE A 106 -7.30 11.13 -3.01
CA ILE A 106 -7.21 11.43 -1.56
C ILE A 106 -7.24 12.93 -1.32
N ASN A 107 -6.48 13.71 -2.08
CA ASN A 107 -6.44 15.16 -1.97
C ASN A 107 -7.79 15.83 -2.25
N SER A 108 -8.64 15.22 -3.07
CA SER A 108 -9.99 15.72 -3.34
C SER A 108 -10.98 15.48 -2.20
N ILE A 109 -10.64 14.62 -1.23
CA ILE A 109 -11.47 14.28 -0.08
C ILE A 109 -10.98 15.06 1.14
N SER A 110 -11.64 16.17 1.45
CA SER A 110 -11.17 17.21 2.39
C SER A 110 -10.79 16.71 3.80
N ASN A 111 -11.45 15.66 4.28
CA ASN A 111 -11.20 15.10 5.62
C ASN A 111 -10.08 14.02 5.62
N LEU A 112 -9.57 13.59 4.48
CA LEU A 112 -8.56 12.55 4.41
C LEU A 112 -7.13 13.10 4.32
N LYS A 113 -6.91 14.21 3.64
CA LYS A 113 -5.56 14.70 3.32
C LYS A 113 -4.62 14.69 4.54
N MET A 114 -5.03 15.29 5.65
CA MET A 114 -4.17 15.46 6.83
C MET A 114 -4.04 14.20 7.71
N SER A 115 -4.91 13.22 7.53
CA SER A 115 -4.94 12.01 8.36
C SER A 115 -4.42 10.76 7.66
N THR A 116 -4.12 10.85 6.37
CA THR A 116 -3.76 9.72 5.52
C THR A 116 -2.25 9.49 5.48
N GLY A 117 -1.87 8.22 5.66
CA GLY A 117 -0.55 7.71 5.31
C GLY A 117 -0.56 6.99 3.97
N ILE A 118 0.60 6.96 3.31
CA ILE A 118 0.80 6.20 2.09
C ILE A 118 2.10 5.42 2.22
N VAL A 119 2.06 4.14 1.85
CA VAL A 119 3.22 3.26 1.86
C VAL A 119 3.53 2.83 0.43
N PHE A 120 4.76 3.05 0.02
CA PHE A 120 5.27 2.68 -1.28
C PHE A 120 6.24 1.52 -1.17
N ALA A 121 6.11 0.53 -2.06
CA ALA A 121 7.12 -0.49 -2.25
C ALA A 121 8.27 0.06 -3.11
N GLY A 122 9.45 0.18 -2.54
CA GLY A 122 10.63 0.67 -3.24
C GLY A 122 11.36 -0.43 -4.00
N SER A 123 12.20 -0.02 -4.95
CA SER A 123 13.11 -0.91 -5.65
C SER A 123 14.41 -1.09 -4.86
N ASP A 124 14.99 -2.29 -4.93
CA ASP A 124 16.38 -2.49 -4.53
C ASP A 124 17.32 -1.71 -5.47
N THR A 125 18.34 -1.09 -4.88
CA THR A 125 19.34 -0.28 -5.59
C THR A 125 20.03 -1.01 -6.74
N LYS A 126 20.19 -2.31 -6.66
CA LYS A 126 20.84 -3.13 -7.71
C LYS A 126 19.97 -3.33 -8.96
N ARG A 127 18.67 -3.04 -8.89
CA ARG A 127 17.73 -3.21 -10.01
C ARG A 127 17.36 -1.93 -10.71
N GLN A 128 17.89 -0.80 -10.27
CA GLN A 128 17.55 0.47 -10.87
C GLN A 128 18.40 0.74 -12.12
N LEU A 129 17.70 0.95 -13.21
CA LEU A 129 18.30 1.30 -14.51
C LEU A 129 18.52 2.81 -14.68
N SER A 130 18.03 3.66 -13.79
CA SER A 130 18.14 5.11 -13.89
C SER A 130 18.19 5.81 -12.53
N GLY A 131 19.24 6.40 -12.30
CA GLY A 131 19.80 7.50 -11.51
C GLY A 131 19.23 8.00 -10.22
N ASN A 132 17.99 7.82 -9.83
CA ASN A 132 17.49 8.34 -8.56
C ASN A 132 17.16 7.20 -7.58
N LEU A 133 18.16 6.86 -6.77
CA LEU A 133 18.12 5.73 -5.83
C LEU A 133 17.48 6.08 -4.50
N SER A 134 17.26 7.37 -4.20
CA SER A 134 16.69 7.76 -2.92
C SER A 134 15.21 7.40 -2.85
N ASN A 135 14.78 7.00 -1.67
CA ASN A 135 13.40 6.55 -1.41
C ASN A 135 12.91 5.44 -2.38
N GLY A 136 13.78 4.49 -2.74
CA GLY A 136 13.40 3.34 -3.56
C GLY A 136 12.80 3.68 -4.93
N GLY A 137 13.17 4.85 -5.51
CA GLY A 137 12.65 5.33 -6.78
C GLY A 137 11.43 6.25 -6.70
N TRP A 138 10.99 6.61 -5.50
CA TRP A 138 9.78 7.42 -5.29
C TRP A 138 10.06 8.91 -5.00
N SER A 139 11.33 9.37 -5.05
CA SER A 139 11.70 10.73 -4.63
C SER A 139 10.93 11.82 -5.37
N SER A 140 10.84 11.76 -6.69
CA SER A 140 10.12 12.79 -7.47
C SER A 140 8.65 12.87 -7.06
N LEU A 141 7.98 11.71 -6.93
CA LEU A 141 6.57 11.67 -6.52
C LEU A 141 6.37 12.22 -5.10
N ILE A 142 7.27 11.88 -4.17
CA ILE A 142 7.25 12.36 -2.78
C ILE A 142 7.40 13.88 -2.75
N GLU A 143 8.35 14.44 -3.50
CA GLU A 143 8.59 15.88 -3.60
C GLU A 143 7.43 16.62 -4.25
N GLU A 144 6.97 16.17 -5.42
CA GLU A 144 5.88 16.79 -6.19
C GLU A 144 4.56 16.84 -5.40
N ASN A 145 4.30 15.83 -4.59
CA ASN A 145 3.09 15.74 -3.78
C ASN A 145 3.27 16.25 -2.34
N GLN A 146 4.42 16.84 -2.01
CA GLN A 146 4.72 17.38 -0.69
C GLN A 146 4.46 16.36 0.43
N LEU A 147 4.99 15.15 0.26
CA LEU A 147 4.89 14.11 1.28
C LEU A 147 6.09 14.16 2.21
N ASP A 148 5.85 13.95 3.51
CA ASP A 148 6.88 13.71 4.51
C ASP A 148 7.15 12.21 4.62
N VAL A 149 8.42 11.79 4.55
CA VAL A 149 8.82 10.43 4.88
C VAL A 149 8.85 10.28 6.41
N LEU A 150 8.05 9.35 6.93
CA LEU A 150 7.96 9.04 8.35
C LEU A 150 8.96 7.97 8.78
N ASP A 151 9.07 6.93 7.94
CA ASP A 151 9.92 5.77 8.21
C ASP A 151 10.22 5.02 6.92
N THR A 152 11.30 4.24 6.90
CA THR A 152 11.61 3.31 5.81
C THR A 152 12.04 1.98 6.43
N VAL A 153 11.31 0.93 6.09
CA VAL A 153 11.55 -0.42 6.60
C VAL A 153 11.99 -1.31 5.45
N SER A 154 13.22 -1.81 5.51
CA SER A 154 13.72 -2.79 4.54
C SER A 154 13.41 -4.21 5.01
N LEU A 155 12.77 -4.98 4.15
CA LEU A 155 12.35 -6.35 4.45
C LEU A 155 12.81 -7.31 3.34
N PRO A 156 13.12 -8.57 3.69
CA PRO A 156 13.55 -9.56 2.71
C PRO A 156 12.54 -9.71 1.56
N THR A 157 13.04 -9.70 0.33
CA THR A 157 12.24 -9.88 -0.88
C THR A 157 12.06 -11.37 -1.15
N VAL A 158 10.84 -11.87 -1.00
CA VAL A 158 10.54 -13.31 -0.96
C VAL A 158 10.61 -13.99 -2.33
N TRP A 159 10.52 -13.24 -3.42
CA TRP A 159 10.51 -13.78 -4.81
C TRP A 159 11.89 -13.80 -5.48
N THR A 160 12.94 -13.51 -4.74
CA THR A 160 14.32 -13.63 -5.25
C THR A 160 15.02 -14.78 -4.54
N PHE A 161 14.97 -15.98 -5.13
CA PHE A 161 15.50 -17.20 -4.52
C PHE A 161 17.03 -17.27 -4.47
N ASP A 162 17.71 -16.51 -5.29
CA ASP A 162 19.15 -16.58 -5.55
C ASP A 162 19.94 -15.38 -5.02
N GLN A 163 19.29 -14.38 -4.46
CA GLN A 163 19.94 -13.18 -3.95
C GLN A 163 19.28 -12.70 -2.64
N ASN A 164 20.09 -12.36 -1.65
CA ASN A 164 19.63 -11.63 -0.46
C ASN A 164 19.31 -10.19 -0.87
N VAL A 165 18.09 -9.98 -1.33
CA VAL A 165 17.57 -8.68 -1.75
C VAL A 165 16.54 -8.23 -0.75
N GLU A 166 16.64 -6.97 -0.32
CA GLU A 166 15.67 -6.34 0.53
C GLU A 166 14.83 -5.34 -0.29
N THR A 167 13.54 -5.29 0.01
CA THR A 167 12.62 -4.28 -0.52
C THR A 167 12.41 -3.20 0.54
N PRO A 168 12.76 -1.93 0.28
CA PRO A 168 12.42 -0.84 1.16
C PRO A 168 10.94 -0.49 1.01
N TYR A 169 10.24 -0.35 2.12
CA TYR A 169 8.87 0.15 2.20
C TYR A 169 8.90 1.53 2.84
N ILE A 170 8.47 2.53 2.08
CA ILE A 170 8.57 3.94 2.46
C ILE A 170 7.22 4.40 2.99
N PHE A 171 7.15 4.70 4.28
CA PHE A 171 5.97 5.23 4.95
C PHE A 171 5.97 6.75 4.86
N THR A 172 4.91 7.30 4.30
CA THR A 172 4.77 8.75 4.11
C THR A 172 3.44 9.27 4.64
N LYS A 173 3.35 10.58 4.80
CA LYS A 173 2.09 11.33 5.04
C LYS A 173 2.11 12.63 4.26
N PHE A 174 0.95 13.26 4.09
CA PHE A 174 0.87 14.63 3.59
C PHE A 174 1.45 15.62 4.62
N LYS A 175 2.09 16.69 4.09
CA LYS A 175 2.52 17.84 4.89
C LYS A 175 1.36 18.69 5.35
#